data_f87cdac208722916ddeaaf6fa1e25186
#
_entry.id   f87cdac208722916ddeaaf6fa1e25186
#
_cell.length_a   1.000
_cell.length_b   1.000
_cell.length_c   1.000
_cell.angle_alpha   90.00
_cell.angle_beta   90.00
_cell.angle_gamma   90.00
#
_symmetry.space_group_name_H-M   'P 1'
#
loop_
_entity.id
_entity.type
_entity.pdbx_description
1 polymer ?
#
loop_
_entity_poly.entity_id
_entity_poly.type
_entity_poly.pdbx_seq_one_letter_code
_entity_poly.pdbx_strand_id
1 'polypeptide(L)'
;MKRRLLDRVHDRAWRVVGECLSGRPQPSAALKSGGVASSISSELPWADVCGSFANGGLASDGFRRCSAVRDIVETVGPVDGRFYAGRIRDWGPEWLTNPVIARIDTWGGPIRWPGWLLGTPRAFSPTTLRYLATALWLKRNGYLSEGSEVIEIGVGFGGLAAMNAAISGAVTTVVDLPQVEMSALRMLNETGLGRHGRLSGEWNGSSVPLVISNYAVTELNATIQEHYFETYLKHAAHGIIISNSGVFASTIGGRTDDELIARFRAGGLDAGMETANDLLGPCDYLCGVGMIRW
;
A
#
# COMPACT_ATOMS: atom_id res chain seq x y z
N MET A 1 36.73 -5.75 -0.11
CA MET A 1 36.64 -4.29 -0.10
C MET A 1 36.11 -3.70 -1.43
N LYS A 2 36.59 -4.11 -2.61
CA LYS A 2 36.13 -3.61 -3.93
C LYS A 2 34.63 -3.87 -4.24
N ARG A 3 34.05 -4.99 -3.85
CA ARG A 3 32.65 -5.34 -4.10
C ARG A 3 31.68 -4.38 -3.39
N ARG A 4 31.94 -4.04 -2.11
CA ARG A 4 31.13 -3.07 -1.35
C ARG A 4 31.19 -1.63 -1.89
N LEU A 5 32.26 -1.26 -2.57
CA LEU A 5 32.39 0.07 -3.20
C LEU A 5 31.57 0.13 -4.49
N LEU A 6 31.60 -0.92 -5.30
CA LEU A 6 30.79 -1.03 -6.52
C LEU A 6 29.28 -1.04 -6.21
N ASP A 7 28.88 -1.76 -5.15
CA ASP A 7 27.49 -1.79 -4.67
C ASP A 7 27.03 -0.38 -4.26
N ARG A 8 27.86 0.39 -3.51
CA ARG A 8 27.55 1.77 -3.12
C ARG A 8 27.50 2.75 -4.29
N VAL A 9 28.35 2.60 -5.30
CA VAL A 9 28.33 3.45 -6.51
C VAL A 9 27.12 3.11 -7.37
N HIS A 10 26.80 1.85 -7.49
CA HIS A 10 25.61 1.36 -8.18
C HIS A 10 24.33 1.89 -7.52
N ASP A 11 24.21 1.75 -6.20
CA ASP A 11 23.07 2.25 -5.42
C ASP A 11 22.92 3.79 -5.52
N ARG A 12 24.05 4.52 -5.56
CA ARG A 12 24.04 5.98 -5.71
C ARG A 12 23.63 6.42 -7.11
N ALA A 13 24.10 5.73 -8.15
CA ALA A 13 23.70 5.99 -9.52
C ALA A 13 22.21 5.67 -9.75
N TRP A 14 21.71 4.56 -9.20
CA TRP A 14 20.30 4.20 -9.26
C TRP A 14 19.41 5.14 -8.44
N ARG A 15 19.91 5.72 -7.34
CA ARG A 15 19.20 6.73 -6.57
C ARG A 15 18.94 7.98 -7.43
N VAL A 16 19.96 8.50 -8.11
CA VAL A 16 19.83 9.67 -9.00
C VAL A 16 18.92 9.36 -10.19
N VAL A 17 19.03 8.18 -10.78
CA VAL A 17 18.14 7.75 -11.88
C VAL A 17 16.70 7.54 -11.37
N GLY A 18 16.52 6.99 -10.18
CA GLY A 18 15.21 6.84 -9.53
C GLY A 18 14.56 8.19 -9.23
N GLU A 19 15.30 9.16 -8.71
CA GLU A 19 14.83 10.52 -8.46
C GLU A 19 14.48 11.26 -9.75
N CYS A 20 15.24 11.08 -10.82
CA CYS A 20 14.95 11.68 -12.12
C CYS A 20 13.77 11.02 -12.86
N LEU A 21 13.54 9.70 -12.66
CA LEU A 21 12.53 8.96 -13.38
C LEU A 21 11.22 8.76 -12.59
N SER A 22 11.23 8.90 -11.27
CA SER A 22 10.04 8.72 -10.45
C SER A 22 9.11 9.91 -10.45
N GLY A 23 9.54 11.08 -10.99
CA GLY A 23 8.71 12.28 -11.04
C GLY A 23 7.94 12.46 -9.74
N ARG A 24 8.64 12.49 -8.57
CA ARG A 24 7.98 12.64 -7.29
C ARG A 24 7.06 13.85 -7.36
N PRO A 25 5.75 13.70 -7.09
CA PRO A 25 4.98 14.86 -6.74
C PRO A 25 5.65 15.42 -5.48
N GLN A 26 6.35 16.53 -5.60
CA GLN A 26 6.58 17.42 -4.48
C GLN A 26 5.19 17.64 -3.86
N PRO A 27 5.03 17.72 -2.54
CA PRO A 27 3.79 18.17 -1.94
C PRO A 27 3.51 19.51 -2.59
N SER A 28 2.70 19.47 -3.64
CA SER A 28 2.50 20.61 -4.50
C SER A 28 1.70 21.63 -3.73
N ALA A 29 1.97 22.89 -4.02
CA ALA A 29 1.30 24.09 -3.55
C ALA A 29 -0.25 24.12 -3.69
N ALA A 30 -0.90 22.99 -3.84
CA ALA A 30 -2.35 22.79 -3.93
C ALA A 30 -3.07 22.82 -2.57
N LEU A 31 -2.36 22.71 -1.44
CA LEU A 31 -2.92 22.87 -0.09
C LEU A 31 -3.17 24.34 0.28
N LYS A 32 -3.82 25.10 -0.60
CA LYS A 32 -4.18 26.50 -0.38
C LYS A 32 -5.68 26.75 -0.26
N SER A 33 -6.47 25.81 0.24
CA SER A 33 -7.81 26.10 0.70
C SER A 33 -7.84 26.08 2.22
N GLY A 34 -8.31 27.15 2.85
CA GLY A 34 -8.23 27.40 4.30
C GLY A 34 -9.19 26.55 5.16
N GLY A 35 -9.42 25.29 4.78
CA GLY A 35 -10.07 24.25 5.57
C GLY A 35 -9.07 23.20 5.99
N VAL A 36 -9.22 22.60 7.16
CA VAL A 36 -8.43 21.45 7.57
C VAL A 36 -8.82 20.27 6.68
N ALA A 37 -7.93 19.87 5.78
CA ALA A 37 -8.15 18.70 4.92
C ALA A 37 -8.43 17.45 5.76
N SER A 38 -9.39 16.65 5.36
CA SER A 38 -9.72 15.39 6.06
C SER A 38 -8.67 14.30 5.77
N SER A 39 -8.12 14.29 4.56
CA SER A 39 -7.02 13.44 4.12
C SER A 39 -6.31 14.06 2.92
N ILE A 40 -5.08 13.61 2.65
CA ILE A 40 -4.32 14.04 1.47
C ILE A 40 -5.07 13.67 0.18
N SER A 41 -5.65 12.49 0.10
CA SER A 41 -6.33 11.98 -1.10
C SER A 41 -7.69 12.60 -1.35
N SER A 42 -8.35 13.16 -0.33
CA SER A 42 -9.69 13.77 -0.50
C SER A 42 -9.68 15.07 -1.30
N GLU A 43 -8.53 15.74 -1.40
CA GLU A 43 -8.35 16.99 -2.16
C GLU A 43 -7.87 16.79 -3.59
N LEU A 44 -7.62 15.54 -3.98
CA LEU A 44 -7.13 15.17 -5.30
C LEU A 44 -8.28 14.58 -6.15
N PRO A 45 -8.18 14.64 -7.50
CA PRO A 45 -9.19 14.06 -8.39
C PRO A 45 -9.24 12.51 -8.34
N TRP A 46 -8.61 11.91 -7.34
CA TRP A 46 -8.53 10.47 -7.11
C TRP A 46 -9.91 9.83 -6.92
N ALA A 47 -10.72 10.38 -6.00
CA ALA A 47 -12.05 9.84 -5.71
C ALA A 47 -12.97 9.90 -6.94
N ASP A 48 -12.91 10.98 -7.72
CA ASP A 48 -13.72 11.16 -8.94
C ASP A 48 -13.32 10.14 -10.02
N VAL A 49 -12.02 9.92 -10.20
CA VAL A 49 -11.49 8.91 -11.14
C VAL A 49 -11.90 7.52 -10.72
N CYS A 50 -11.80 7.18 -9.44
CA CYS A 50 -12.28 5.90 -8.90
C CYS A 50 -13.79 5.74 -9.07
N GLY A 51 -14.58 6.78 -8.80
CA GLY A 51 -16.03 6.78 -9.00
C GLY A 51 -16.41 6.59 -10.48
N SER A 52 -15.75 7.29 -11.38
CA SER A 52 -15.94 7.11 -12.83
C SER A 52 -15.60 5.69 -13.27
N PHE A 53 -14.48 5.15 -12.79
CA PHE A 53 -14.10 3.77 -13.05
C PHE A 53 -15.13 2.80 -12.46
N ALA A 54 -15.48 2.90 -11.18
CA ALA A 54 -16.44 2.02 -10.51
C ALA A 54 -17.79 1.91 -11.25
N ASN A 55 -18.27 3.04 -11.79
CA ASN A 55 -19.55 3.15 -12.51
C ASN A 55 -19.47 2.84 -14.01
N GLY A 56 -18.31 2.39 -14.52
CA GLY A 56 -18.15 2.03 -15.94
C GLY A 56 -17.90 3.22 -16.88
N GLY A 57 -17.79 4.42 -16.37
CA GLY A 57 -17.46 5.63 -17.15
C GLY A 57 -15.99 5.69 -17.59
N LEU A 58 -15.13 4.89 -16.98
CA LEU A 58 -13.73 4.74 -17.34
C LEU A 58 -13.39 3.25 -17.53
N ALA A 59 -12.67 2.93 -18.59
CA ALA A 59 -12.19 1.58 -18.85
C ALA A 59 -11.02 1.23 -17.89
N SER A 60 -10.83 -0.07 -17.62
CA SER A 60 -9.70 -0.54 -16.82
C SER A 60 -8.37 -0.34 -17.54
N ASP A 61 -8.35 -0.44 -18.87
CA ASP A 61 -7.12 -0.21 -19.64
C ASP A 61 -6.66 1.25 -19.49
N GLY A 62 -5.43 1.40 -18.99
CA GLY A 62 -4.84 2.72 -18.70
C GLY A 62 -5.25 3.33 -17.35
N PHE A 63 -6.11 2.70 -16.55
CA PHE A 63 -6.51 3.20 -15.23
C PHE A 63 -5.30 3.55 -14.35
N ARG A 64 -4.35 2.63 -14.22
CA ARG A 64 -3.13 2.84 -13.41
C ARG A 64 -2.11 3.80 -14.05
N ARG A 65 -2.32 4.26 -15.30
CA ARG A 65 -1.53 5.34 -15.94
C ARG A 65 -2.15 6.70 -15.79
N CYS A 66 -3.43 6.80 -15.43
CA CYS A 66 -4.07 8.07 -15.12
C CYS A 66 -3.25 8.80 -14.05
N SER A 67 -2.99 10.10 -14.22
CA SER A 67 -2.16 10.88 -13.30
C SER A 67 -2.71 10.85 -11.87
N ALA A 68 -4.03 10.97 -11.70
CA ALA A 68 -4.68 10.90 -10.40
C ALA A 68 -4.44 9.57 -9.67
N VAL A 69 -4.35 8.45 -10.41
CA VAL A 69 -4.06 7.12 -9.85
C VAL A 69 -2.56 6.97 -9.60
N ARG A 70 -1.76 7.33 -10.60
CA ARG A 70 -0.31 7.18 -10.55
C ARG A 70 0.31 7.96 -9.40
N ASP A 71 -0.14 9.18 -9.18
CA ASP A 71 0.46 10.08 -8.21
C ASP A 71 0.12 9.71 -6.75
N ILE A 72 -0.87 8.82 -6.55
CA ILE A 72 -1.25 8.29 -5.23
C ILE A 72 -0.72 6.88 -5.00
N VAL A 73 -0.92 5.95 -5.96
CA VAL A 73 -0.68 4.53 -5.70
C VAL A 73 0.48 3.92 -6.50
N GLU A 74 0.91 4.53 -7.63
CA GLU A 74 2.03 4.04 -8.46
C GLU A 74 3.33 4.79 -8.16
N THR A 75 3.58 5.05 -6.90
CA THR A 75 4.72 5.88 -6.42
C THR A 75 6.03 5.10 -6.26
N VAL A 76 6.01 3.78 -6.40
CA VAL A 76 7.20 2.93 -6.24
C VAL A 76 8.09 3.00 -7.47
N GLY A 77 9.35 3.37 -7.26
CA GLY A 77 10.37 3.45 -8.31
C GLY A 77 11.05 2.10 -8.59
N PRO A 78 11.88 2.02 -9.64
CA PRO A 78 12.56 0.77 -10.02
C PRO A 78 13.60 0.30 -8.98
N VAL A 79 14.17 1.19 -8.16
CA VAL A 79 15.12 0.85 -7.09
C VAL A 79 14.43 -0.01 -6.04
N ASP A 80 13.29 0.46 -5.52
CA ASP A 80 12.50 -0.30 -4.57
C ASP A 80 11.86 -1.52 -5.23
N GLY A 81 11.44 -1.41 -6.50
CA GLY A 81 10.97 -2.56 -7.27
C GLY A 81 12.00 -3.70 -7.32
N ARG A 82 13.30 -3.38 -7.51
CA ARG A 82 14.38 -4.35 -7.46
C ARG A 82 14.59 -4.94 -6.06
N PHE A 83 14.46 -4.11 -5.02
CA PHE A 83 14.50 -4.56 -3.63
C PHE A 83 13.38 -5.57 -3.35
N TYR A 84 12.12 -5.23 -3.66
CA TYR A 84 10.99 -6.12 -3.46
C TYR A 84 11.10 -7.41 -4.28
N ALA A 85 11.57 -7.33 -5.52
CA ALA A 85 11.86 -8.53 -6.32
C ALA A 85 12.90 -9.44 -5.65
N GLY A 86 13.90 -8.86 -4.97
CA GLY A 86 14.86 -9.60 -4.15
C GLY A 86 14.15 -10.35 -3.03
N ARG A 87 13.31 -9.66 -2.26
CA ARG A 87 12.53 -10.28 -1.17
C ARG A 87 11.61 -11.39 -1.67
N ILE A 88 10.95 -11.19 -2.81
CA ILE A 88 10.10 -12.23 -3.40
C ILE A 88 10.92 -13.46 -3.79
N ARG A 89 12.13 -13.29 -4.36
CA ARG A 89 13.02 -14.42 -4.67
C ARG A 89 13.43 -15.22 -3.43
N ASP A 90 13.59 -14.53 -2.29
CA ASP A 90 13.96 -15.18 -1.02
C ASP A 90 12.77 -15.87 -0.35
N TRP A 91 11.54 -15.37 -0.55
CA TRP A 91 10.35 -15.80 0.20
C TRP A 91 9.39 -16.69 -0.59
N GLY A 92 9.37 -16.59 -1.92
CA GLY A 92 8.46 -17.34 -2.79
C GLY A 92 8.72 -17.03 -4.27
N PRO A 93 9.85 -17.49 -4.84
CA PRO A 93 10.24 -17.17 -6.22
C PRO A 93 9.24 -17.61 -7.27
N GLU A 94 8.44 -18.64 -6.99
CA GLU A 94 7.40 -19.17 -7.87
C GLU A 94 6.31 -18.12 -8.18
N TRP A 95 6.09 -17.18 -7.28
CA TRP A 95 5.09 -16.12 -7.47
C TRP A 95 5.46 -15.14 -8.59
N LEU A 96 6.74 -14.99 -8.93
CA LEU A 96 7.17 -14.13 -10.05
C LEU A 96 6.73 -14.68 -11.44
N THR A 97 6.41 -15.96 -11.52
CA THR A 97 5.93 -16.62 -12.75
C THR A 97 4.46 -17.03 -12.68
N ASN A 98 3.81 -16.81 -11.52
CA ASN A 98 2.43 -17.20 -11.30
C ASN A 98 1.46 -16.43 -12.23
N PRO A 99 0.55 -17.10 -12.96
CA PRO A 99 -0.36 -16.45 -13.90
C PRO A 99 -1.37 -15.50 -13.25
N VAL A 100 -1.79 -15.76 -11.99
CA VAL A 100 -2.68 -14.86 -11.26
C VAL A 100 -1.96 -13.55 -10.97
N ILE A 101 -0.70 -13.62 -10.52
CA ILE A 101 0.13 -12.44 -10.30
C ILE A 101 0.38 -11.68 -11.61
N ALA A 102 0.57 -12.41 -12.72
CA ALA A 102 0.71 -11.78 -14.03
C ALA A 102 -0.53 -10.97 -14.43
N ARG A 103 -1.71 -11.49 -14.17
CA ARG A 103 -3.00 -10.81 -14.45
C ARG A 103 -3.17 -9.57 -13.57
N ILE A 104 -2.90 -9.66 -12.28
CA ILE A 104 -2.95 -8.52 -11.35
C ILE A 104 -1.95 -7.44 -11.79
N ASP A 105 -0.72 -7.84 -12.15
CA ASP A 105 0.34 -6.91 -12.57
C ASP A 105 0.00 -6.15 -13.85
N THR A 106 -0.67 -6.80 -14.80
CA THR A 106 -1.04 -6.18 -16.08
C THR A 106 -2.34 -5.38 -16.01
N TRP A 107 -3.19 -5.66 -15.02
CA TRP A 107 -4.46 -4.97 -14.87
C TRP A 107 -4.25 -3.44 -14.70
N GLY A 108 -5.10 -2.68 -15.36
CA GLY A 108 -5.04 -1.21 -15.33
C GLY A 108 -3.89 -0.61 -16.14
N GLY A 109 -3.09 -1.42 -16.84
CA GLY A 109 -2.02 -0.98 -17.74
C GLY A 109 -0.93 -0.16 -17.06
N PRO A 110 -0.35 -0.54 -15.90
CA PRO A 110 0.66 0.26 -15.20
C PRO A 110 1.95 0.44 -16.02
N ILE A 111 2.80 1.35 -15.58
CA ILE A 111 4.17 1.42 -16.07
C ILE A 111 4.93 0.21 -15.53
N ARG A 112 5.47 -0.60 -16.44
CA ARG A 112 6.22 -1.82 -16.12
C ARG A 112 7.68 -1.68 -16.54
N TRP A 113 8.58 -2.03 -15.67
CA TRP A 113 10.01 -1.98 -15.91
C TRP A 113 10.54 -3.33 -16.37
N PRO A 114 11.56 -3.34 -17.25
CA PRO A 114 12.15 -4.58 -17.77
C PRO A 114 12.64 -5.50 -16.66
N GLY A 115 12.44 -6.80 -16.84
CA GLY A 115 12.83 -7.81 -15.84
C GLY A 115 14.32 -7.81 -15.51
N TRP A 116 15.19 -7.56 -16.50
CA TRP A 116 16.65 -7.49 -16.27
C TRP A 116 17.03 -6.34 -15.32
N LEU A 117 16.27 -5.25 -15.31
CA LEU A 117 16.49 -4.13 -14.39
C LEU A 117 16.02 -4.47 -12.97
N LEU A 118 14.87 -5.11 -12.85
CA LEU A 118 14.26 -5.47 -11.56
C LEU A 118 14.81 -6.79 -10.99
N GLY A 119 15.50 -7.59 -11.78
CA GLY A 119 15.91 -8.93 -11.42
C GLY A 119 14.76 -9.93 -11.38
N THR A 120 13.79 -9.79 -12.27
CA THR A 120 12.60 -10.64 -12.41
C THR A 120 12.57 -11.32 -13.78
N PRO A 121 11.86 -12.47 -13.95
CA PRO A 121 11.84 -13.20 -15.22
C PRO A 121 11.11 -12.47 -16.35
N ARG A 122 10.29 -11.47 -16.03
CA ARG A 122 9.54 -10.63 -16.97
C ARG A 122 9.43 -9.20 -16.47
N ALA A 123 8.88 -8.29 -17.28
CA ALA A 123 8.61 -6.93 -16.82
C ALA A 123 7.52 -6.92 -15.73
N PHE A 124 7.67 -6.04 -14.74
CA PHE A 124 6.74 -5.82 -13.64
C PHE A 124 6.53 -4.34 -13.34
N SER A 125 5.36 -3.99 -12.79
CA SER A 125 5.18 -2.75 -12.06
C SER A 125 5.88 -2.87 -10.69
N PRO A 126 6.72 -1.89 -10.29
CA PRO A 126 7.32 -1.87 -8.96
C PRO A 126 6.28 -1.88 -7.83
N THR A 127 5.16 -1.19 -8.01
CA THR A 127 4.04 -1.19 -7.05
C THR A 127 3.44 -2.60 -6.88
N THR A 128 3.30 -3.35 -7.98
CA THR A 128 2.87 -4.76 -7.89
C THR A 128 3.86 -5.61 -7.09
N LEU A 129 5.16 -5.41 -7.29
CA LEU A 129 6.19 -6.12 -6.52
C LEU A 129 6.14 -5.76 -5.03
N ARG A 130 5.87 -4.49 -4.67
CA ARG A 130 5.65 -4.09 -3.28
C ARG A 130 4.49 -4.86 -2.65
N TYR A 131 3.33 -4.87 -3.29
CA TYR A 131 2.16 -5.58 -2.75
C TYR A 131 2.39 -7.09 -2.64
N LEU A 132 3.05 -7.70 -3.64
CA LEU A 132 3.39 -9.11 -3.58
C LEU A 132 4.37 -9.42 -2.44
N ALA A 133 5.41 -8.60 -2.27
CA ALA A 133 6.35 -8.75 -1.16
C ALA A 133 5.65 -8.56 0.20
N THR A 134 4.75 -7.57 0.32
CA THR A 134 3.96 -7.35 1.53
C THR A 134 3.12 -8.57 1.88
N ALA A 135 2.37 -9.12 0.94
CA ALA A 135 1.54 -10.29 1.19
C ALA A 135 2.36 -11.55 1.55
N LEU A 136 3.52 -11.76 0.92
CA LEU A 136 4.45 -12.83 1.27
C LEU A 136 5.04 -12.64 2.67
N TRP A 137 5.40 -11.41 3.02
CA TRP A 137 5.90 -11.07 4.35
C TRP A 137 4.84 -11.33 5.43
N LEU A 138 3.59 -10.91 5.19
CA LEU A 138 2.47 -11.19 6.08
C LEU A 138 2.28 -12.69 6.30
N LYS A 139 2.29 -13.49 5.24
CA LYS A 139 2.17 -14.94 5.31
C LYS A 139 3.34 -15.57 6.06
N ARG A 140 4.56 -15.15 5.76
CA ARG A 140 5.79 -15.68 6.39
C ARG A 140 5.84 -15.41 7.89
N ASN A 141 5.32 -14.26 8.34
CA ASN A 141 5.30 -13.86 9.74
C ASN A 141 4.03 -14.32 10.49
N GLY A 142 3.19 -15.13 9.87
CA GLY A 142 2.01 -15.72 10.51
C GLY A 142 0.79 -14.81 10.62
N TYR A 143 0.84 -13.61 10.03
CA TYR A 143 -0.30 -12.67 10.04
C TYR A 143 -1.37 -13.03 9.00
N LEU A 144 -1.01 -13.80 7.98
CA LEU A 144 -1.90 -14.18 6.89
C LEU A 144 -1.90 -15.70 6.72
N SER A 145 -2.99 -16.36 7.10
CA SER A 145 -3.24 -17.79 6.92
C SER A 145 -4.25 -18.05 5.81
N GLU A 146 -4.48 -19.31 5.48
CA GLU A 146 -5.49 -19.67 4.46
C GLU A 146 -6.88 -19.23 4.90
N GLY A 147 -7.57 -18.51 4.02
CA GLY A 147 -8.91 -17.98 4.25
C GLY A 147 -9.01 -16.88 5.32
N SER A 148 -7.90 -16.27 5.73
CA SER A 148 -7.91 -15.18 6.72
C SER A 148 -8.85 -14.05 6.35
N GLU A 149 -9.53 -13.48 7.35
CA GLU A 149 -10.19 -12.19 7.21
C GLU A 149 -9.20 -11.06 7.51
N VAL A 150 -9.21 -10.05 6.64
CA VAL A 150 -8.32 -8.88 6.71
C VAL A 150 -9.16 -7.62 6.57
N ILE A 151 -8.85 -6.58 7.34
CA ILE A 151 -9.32 -5.22 7.05
C ILE A 151 -8.13 -4.45 6.45
N GLU A 152 -8.30 -3.85 5.29
CA GLU A 152 -7.31 -2.97 4.66
C GLU A 152 -7.83 -1.55 4.64
N ILE A 153 -7.17 -0.66 5.39
CA ILE A 153 -7.46 0.77 5.45
C ILE A 153 -6.59 1.51 4.44
N GLY A 154 -7.24 2.23 3.51
CA GLY A 154 -6.56 2.85 2.40
C GLY A 154 -6.24 1.84 1.29
N VAL A 155 -7.27 1.18 0.79
CA VAL A 155 -7.14 0.06 -0.15
C VAL A 155 -6.56 0.47 -1.51
N GLY A 156 -6.60 1.75 -1.85
CA GLY A 156 -6.18 2.23 -3.15
C GLY A 156 -6.96 1.55 -4.28
N PHE A 157 -6.27 0.97 -5.26
CA PHE A 157 -6.95 0.24 -6.33
C PHE A 157 -7.21 -1.25 -6.02
N GLY A 158 -6.97 -1.71 -4.79
CA GLY A 158 -7.18 -3.10 -4.40
C GLY A 158 -5.97 -4.03 -4.61
N GLY A 159 -4.79 -3.46 -4.86
CA GLY A 159 -3.60 -4.24 -5.21
C GLY A 159 -3.14 -5.20 -4.12
N LEU A 160 -3.10 -4.78 -2.85
CA LEU A 160 -2.71 -5.65 -1.75
C LEU A 160 -3.81 -6.67 -1.43
N ALA A 161 -5.09 -6.27 -1.43
CA ALA A 161 -6.22 -7.20 -1.28
C ALA A 161 -6.16 -8.33 -2.32
N ALA A 162 -5.86 -8.00 -3.58
CA ALA A 162 -5.68 -9.00 -4.64
C ALA A 162 -4.49 -9.95 -4.37
N MET A 163 -3.37 -9.45 -3.84
CA MET A 163 -2.23 -10.29 -3.48
C MET A 163 -2.53 -11.19 -2.29
N ASN A 164 -3.18 -10.68 -1.24
CA ASN A 164 -3.61 -11.46 -0.10
C ASN A 164 -4.55 -12.60 -0.53
N ALA A 165 -5.52 -12.29 -1.40
CA ALA A 165 -6.41 -13.29 -1.98
C ALA A 165 -5.67 -14.36 -2.80
N ALA A 166 -4.73 -13.95 -3.66
CA ALA A 166 -3.95 -14.87 -4.49
C ALA A 166 -3.05 -15.81 -3.69
N ILE A 167 -2.44 -15.32 -2.60
CA ILE A 167 -1.44 -16.05 -1.80
C ILE A 167 -2.07 -16.96 -0.75
N SER A 168 -3.20 -16.55 -0.16
CA SER A 168 -3.80 -17.25 0.98
C SER A 168 -5.31 -17.46 0.87
N GLY A 169 -5.95 -17.01 -0.21
CA GLY A 169 -7.41 -17.04 -0.27
C GLY A 169 -8.09 -16.09 0.72
N ALA A 170 -7.38 -15.11 1.26
CA ALA A 170 -7.92 -14.17 2.24
C ALA A 170 -9.10 -13.38 1.68
N VAL A 171 -10.03 -13.03 2.56
CA VAL A 171 -11.13 -12.12 2.27
C VAL A 171 -10.82 -10.76 2.91
N THR A 172 -10.75 -9.73 2.09
CA THR A 172 -10.41 -8.37 2.55
C THR A 172 -11.65 -7.49 2.61
N THR A 173 -11.95 -6.95 3.79
CA THR A 173 -12.84 -5.80 3.94
C THR A 173 -12.08 -4.55 3.56
N VAL A 174 -12.49 -3.92 2.47
CA VAL A 174 -11.85 -2.71 1.95
C VAL A 174 -12.41 -1.48 2.64
N VAL A 175 -11.55 -0.64 3.20
CA VAL A 175 -11.95 0.59 3.93
C VAL A 175 -11.24 1.78 3.30
N ASP A 176 -12.01 2.63 2.64
CA ASP A 176 -11.53 3.82 1.94
C ASP A 176 -12.73 4.78 1.72
N LEU A 177 -12.56 5.79 0.87
CA LEU A 177 -13.68 6.55 0.33
C LEU A 177 -14.62 5.60 -0.45
N PRO A 178 -15.96 5.79 -0.39
CA PRO A 178 -16.89 4.84 -1.02
C PRO A 178 -16.61 4.55 -2.50
N GLN A 179 -16.18 5.58 -3.26
CA GLN A 179 -15.84 5.43 -4.67
C GLN A 179 -14.58 4.57 -4.87
N VAL A 180 -13.64 4.65 -3.93
CA VAL A 180 -12.38 3.88 -3.95
C VAL A 180 -12.66 2.43 -3.59
N GLU A 181 -13.49 2.16 -2.58
CA GLU A 181 -13.95 0.80 -2.22
C GLU A 181 -14.59 0.11 -3.43
N MET A 182 -15.56 0.79 -4.08
CA MET A 182 -16.23 0.24 -5.27
C MET A 182 -15.26 0.00 -6.42
N SER A 183 -14.28 0.88 -6.62
CA SER A 183 -13.22 0.73 -7.62
C SER A 183 -12.34 -0.50 -7.32
N ALA A 184 -11.95 -0.70 -6.07
CA ALA A 184 -11.16 -1.84 -5.64
C ALA A 184 -11.92 -3.17 -5.82
N LEU A 185 -13.21 -3.21 -5.48
CA LEU A 185 -14.03 -4.41 -5.72
C LEU A 185 -14.21 -4.70 -7.22
N ARG A 186 -14.35 -3.68 -8.06
CA ARG A 186 -14.37 -3.87 -9.51
C ARG A 186 -13.05 -4.46 -10.00
N MET A 187 -11.91 -3.97 -9.53
CA MET A 187 -10.60 -4.54 -9.85
C MET A 187 -10.51 -6.02 -9.45
N LEU A 188 -10.91 -6.37 -8.24
CA LEU A 188 -10.95 -7.75 -7.77
C LEU A 188 -11.83 -8.63 -8.67
N ASN A 189 -13.00 -8.15 -9.08
CA ASN A 189 -13.90 -8.86 -10.00
C ASN A 189 -13.23 -9.08 -11.37
N GLU A 190 -12.66 -8.04 -11.96
CA GLU A 190 -12.01 -8.12 -13.28
C GLU A 190 -10.76 -9.02 -13.27
N THR A 191 -10.11 -9.18 -12.12
CA THR A 191 -8.98 -10.11 -11.95
C THR A 191 -9.40 -11.53 -11.52
N GLY A 192 -10.71 -11.80 -11.40
CA GLY A 192 -11.25 -13.11 -11.00
C GLY A 192 -11.13 -13.40 -9.51
N LEU A 193 -10.96 -12.36 -8.69
CA LEU A 193 -10.80 -12.45 -7.23
C LEU A 193 -11.97 -11.80 -6.47
N GLY A 194 -13.10 -11.51 -7.13
CA GLY A 194 -14.21 -10.74 -6.57
C GLY A 194 -14.80 -11.29 -5.27
N ARG A 195 -14.84 -12.63 -5.12
CA ARG A 195 -15.31 -13.28 -3.89
C ARG A 195 -14.44 -13.00 -2.66
N HIS A 196 -13.26 -12.43 -2.85
CA HIS A 196 -12.28 -12.14 -1.80
C HIS A 196 -12.28 -10.68 -1.34
N GLY A 197 -13.23 -9.86 -1.83
CA GLY A 197 -13.41 -8.49 -1.39
C GLY A 197 -14.81 -8.26 -0.85
N ARG A 198 -14.95 -7.42 0.17
CA ARG A 198 -16.23 -6.91 0.68
C ARG A 198 -16.11 -5.42 1.02
N LEU A 199 -17.23 -4.70 0.98
CA LEU A 199 -17.29 -3.30 1.38
C LEU A 199 -17.16 -3.14 2.91
N SER A 200 -16.69 -1.97 3.34
CA SER A 200 -16.60 -1.63 4.77
C SER A 200 -17.96 -1.70 5.47
N GLY A 201 -19.04 -1.30 4.80
CA GLY A 201 -20.40 -1.37 5.32
C GLY A 201 -20.95 -2.79 5.51
N GLU A 202 -20.31 -3.81 4.97
CA GLU A 202 -20.67 -5.23 5.15
C GLU A 202 -19.98 -5.86 6.37
N TRP A 203 -19.04 -5.15 6.98
CA TRP A 203 -18.38 -5.64 8.18
C TRP A 203 -19.27 -5.49 9.41
N ASN A 204 -19.40 -6.53 10.19
CA ASN A 204 -20.33 -6.62 11.32
C ASN A 204 -19.73 -6.22 12.68
N GLY A 205 -18.52 -5.65 12.70
CA GLY A 205 -17.85 -5.24 13.95
C GLY A 205 -17.19 -6.40 14.72
N SER A 206 -17.11 -7.59 14.16
CA SER A 206 -16.45 -8.72 14.80
C SER A 206 -14.93 -8.55 14.88
N SER A 207 -14.28 -9.26 15.81
CA SER A 207 -12.83 -9.32 15.84
C SER A 207 -12.28 -9.93 14.54
N VAL A 208 -11.20 -9.37 14.03
CA VAL A 208 -10.49 -9.86 12.84
C VAL A 208 -9.05 -10.21 13.17
N PRO A 209 -8.46 -11.19 12.45
CA PRO A 209 -7.05 -11.55 12.66
C PRO A 209 -6.09 -10.40 12.36
N LEU A 210 -6.36 -9.60 11.33
CA LEU A 210 -5.42 -8.60 10.83
C LEU A 210 -6.12 -7.34 10.33
N VAL A 211 -5.62 -6.18 10.79
CA VAL A 211 -5.83 -4.88 10.11
C VAL A 211 -4.50 -4.42 9.53
N ILE A 212 -4.52 -3.95 8.29
CA ILE A 212 -3.35 -3.39 7.63
C ILE A 212 -3.66 -2.01 7.03
N SER A 213 -2.70 -1.10 7.09
CA SER A 213 -2.73 0.16 6.38
C SER A 213 -1.36 0.49 5.80
N ASN A 214 -1.31 0.65 4.48
CA ASN A 214 -0.12 1.14 3.78
C ASN A 214 -0.23 2.65 3.61
N TYR A 215 0.35 3.41 4.55
CA TYR A 215 0.41 4.87 4.64
C TYR A 215 -0.92 5.56 5.00
N ALA A 216 -2.07 5.05 4.58
CA ALA A 216 -3.33 5.78 4.61
C ALA A 216 -3.71 6.33 6.00
N VAL A 217 -3.62 5.53 7.06
CA VAL A 217 -3.96 6.01 8.43
C VAL A 217 -3.12 7.23 8.82
N THR A 218 -1.86 7.29 8.41
CA THR A 218 -0.96 8.40 8.75
C THR A 218 -1.11 9.62 7.84
N GLU A 219 -1.94 9.49 6.80
CA GLU A 219 -2.35 10.57 5.89
C GLU A 219 -3.75 11.13 6.22
N LEU A 220 -4.30 10.80 7.39
CA LEU A 220 -5.58 11.26 7.90
C LEU A 220 -5.41 12.24 9.05
N ASN A 221 -6.36 13.16 9.21
CA ASN A 221 -6.38 14.01 10.39
C ASN A 221 -6.73 13.22 11.67
N ALA A 222 -6.42 13.79 12.85
CA ALA A 222 -6.57 13.11 14.12
C ALA A 222 -8.02 12.66 14.43
N THR A 223 -9.03 13.38 13.92
CA THR A 223 -10.42 13.01 14.10
C THR A 223 -10.78 11.73 13.36
N ILE A 224 -10.33 11.61 12.10
CA ILE A 224 -10.58 10.39 11.31
C ILE A 224 -9.72 9.23 11.82
N GLN A 225 -8.49 9.49 12.25
CA GLN A 225 -7.65 8.47 12.90
C GLN A 225 -8.32 7.90 14.15
N GLU A 226 -8.96 8.76 14.96
CA GLU A 226 -9.72 8.32 16.14
C GLU A 226 -10.94 7.48 15.76
N HIS A 227 -11.70 7.93 14.76
CA HIS A 227 -12.84 7.17 14.24
C HIS A 227 -12.39 5.77 13.74
N TYR A 228 -11.28 5.69 13.00
CA TYR A 228 -10.80 4.40 12.50
C TYR A 228 -10.22 3.52 13.61
N PHE A 229 -9.62 4.13 14.64
CA PHE A 229 -9.21 3.38 15.82
C PHE A 229 -10.41 2.72 16.49
N GLU A 230 -11.46 3.50 16.78
CA GLU A 230 -12.67 3.00 17.46
C GLU A 230 -13.45 2.00 16.60
N THR A 231 -13.46 2.18 15.28
CA THR A 231 -14.26 1.34 14.39
C THR A 231 -13.52 0.07 13.99
N TYR A 232 -12.24 0.12 13.64
CA TYR A 232 -11.52 -0.99 13.03
C TYR A 232 -10.30 -1.47 13.81
N LEU A 233 -9.37 -0.56 14.19
CA LEU A 233 -8.04 -0.94 14.64
C LEU A 233 -8.07 -1.70 15.97
N LYS A 234 -8.87 -1.27 16.92
CA LYS A 234 -8.97 -1.90 18.25
C LYS A 234 -9.59 -3.31 18.22
N HIS A 235 -10.23 -3.68 17.12
CA HIS A 235 -10.88 -5.00 16.97
C HIS A 235 -9.96 -6.05 16.33
N ALA A 236 -8.74 -5.65 15.93
CA ALA A 236 -7.79 -6.54 15.31
C ALA A 236 -6.90 -7.27 16.34
N ALA A 237 -6.73 -8.57 16.14
CA ALA A 237 -5.75 -9.34 16.92
C ALA A 237 -4.31 -8.86 16.61
N HIS A 238 -4.06 -8.49 15.36
CA HIS A 238 -2.80 -7.91 14.89
C HIS A 238 -3.07 -6.70 14.01
N GLY A 239 -2.23 -5.70 14.09
CA GLY A 239 -2.27 -4.55 13.21
C GLY A 239 -0.89 -4.19 12.68
N ILE A 240 -0.89 -3.73 11.42
CA ILE A 240 0.32 -3.29 10.73
C ILE A 240 0.01 -1.98 10.01
N ILE A 241 0.68 -0.92 10.40
CA ILE A 241 0.60 0.39 9.76
C ILE A 241 1.99 0.74 9.24
N ILE A 242 2.14 0.83 7.92
CA ILE A 242 3.31 1.45 7.31
C ILE A 242 3.07 2.94 7.35
N SER A 243 3.94 3.65 8.07
CA SER A 243 3.76 5.06 8.44
C SER A 243 4.70 5.98 7.70
N ASN A 244 4.14 7.09 7.21
CA ASN A 244 4.84 8.25 6.68
C ASN A 244 4.46 9.53 7.46
N SER A 245 4.06 9.40 8.73
CA SER A 245 3.57 10.49 9.57
C SER A 245 4.53 11.69 9.63
N GLY A 246 5.84 11.44 9.64
CA GLY A 246 6.86 12.47 9.63
C GLY A 246 6.76 13.44 8.44
N VAL A 247 6.10 13.02 7.35
CA VAL A 247 5.89 13.86 6.16
C VAL A 247 4.56 14.62 6.23
N PHE A 248 3.50 13.99 6.73
CA PHE A 248 2.13 14.49 6.54
C PHE A 248 1.43 14.94 7.83
N ALA A 249 1.79 14.40 9.01
CA ALA A 249 1.04 14.66 10.24
C ALA A 249 0.85 16.17 10.54
N SER A 250 1.91 16.97 10.44
CA SER A 250 1.83 18.42 10.70
C SER A 250 0.99 19.18 9.65
N THR A 251 0.90 18.67 8.42
CA THR A 251 0.21 19.34 7.31
C THR A 251 -1.31 19.16 7.39
N ILE A 252 -1.75 17.99 7.85
CA ILE A 252 -3.18 17.61 7.88
C ILE A 252 -3.76 17.59 9.29
N GLY A 253 -2.98 17.95 10.33
CA GLY A 253 -3.41 17.84 11.72
C GLY A 253 -3.61 16.39 12.17
N GLY A 254 -2.81 15.47 11.61
CA GLY A 254 -2.76 14.07 12.01
C GLY A 254 -1.84 13.86 13.21
N ARG A 255 -1.91 12.67 13.80
CA ARG A 255 -1.00 12.25 14.88
C ARG A 255 0.34 11.81 14.32
N THR A 256 1.39 12.11 15.04
CA THR A 256 2.73 11.52 14.84
C THR A 256 2.72 10.04 15.21
N ASP A 257 3.79 9.30 14.83
CA ASP A 257 3.92 7.89 15.19
C ASP A 257 3.88 7.66 16.70
N ASP A 258 4.57 8.50 17.48
CA ASP A 258 4.58 8.41 18.94
C ASP A 258 3.18 8.64 19.53
N GLU A 259 2.43 9.61 19.01
CA GLU A 259 1.05 9.88 19.43
C GLU A 259 0.09 8.76 19.04
N LEU A 260 0.27 8.15 17.84
CA LEU A 260 -0.51 6.98 17.42
C LEU A 260 -0.23 5.77 18.33
N ILE A 261 1.03 5.47 18.61
CA ILE A 261 1.44 4.38 19.50
C ILE A 261 0.89 4.62 20.91
N ALA A 262 1.01 5.84 21.43
CA ALA A 262 0.47 6.20 22.75
C ALA A 262 -1.07 6.01 22.77
N ARG A 263 -1.78 6.42 21.73
CA ARG A 263 -3.24 6.23 21.60
C ARG A 263 -3.61 4.74 21.55
N PHE A 264 -2.88 3.93 20.79
CA PHE A 264 -3.13 2.50 20.69
C PHE A 264 -2.92 1.79 22.02
N ARG A 265 -1.83 2.11 22.72
CA ARG A 265 -1.56 1.58 24.07
C ARG A 265 -2.61 1.98 25.08
N ALA A 266 -3.07 3.23 25.07
CA ALA A 266 -4.18 3.69 25.90
C ALA A 266 -5.50 2.94 25.60
N GLY A 267 -5.66 2.41 24.39
CA GLY A 267 -6.77 1.56 23.98
C GLY A 267 -6.57 0.07 24.25
N GLY A 268 -5.47 -0.31 24.91
CA GLY A 268 -5.21 -1.69 25.30
C GLY A 268 -4.44 -2.54 24.29
N LEU A 269 -3.91 -1.93 23.21
CA LEU A 269 -3.08 -2.63 22.22
C LEU A 269 -1.61 -2.57 22.61
N ASP A 270 -0.85 -3.66 22.44
CA ASP A 270 0.60 -3.69 22.66
C ASP A 270 1.36 -3.14 21.43
N ALA A 271 1.11 -1.88 21.14
CA ALA A 271 1.64 -1.22 19.95
C ALA A 271 3.08 -0.74 20.12
N GLY A 272 3.87 -0.87 19.08
CA GLY A 272 5.25 -0.39 19.03
C GLY A 272 5.74 -0.06 17.64
N MET A 273 6.82 0.74 17.57
CA MET A 273 7.53 1.01 16.32
C MET A 273 8.52 -0.11 16.03
N GLU A 274 8.45 -0.66 14.84
CA GLU A 274 9.47 -1.55 14.30
C GLU A 274 10.38 -0.77 13.36
N THR A 275 11.62 -0.55 13.81
CA THR A 275 12.59 0.30 13.10
C THR A 275 13.45 -0.46 12.08
N ALA A 276 13.50 -1.79 12.18
CA ALA A 276 14.26 -2.63 11.27
C ALA A 276 13.40 -3.82 10.85
N ASN A 277 12.86 -3.77 9.65
CA ASN A 277 12.13 -4.89 9.08
C ASN A 277 12.57 -5.16 7.64
N ASP A 278 12.28 -6.36 7.19
CA ASP A 278 12.64 -6.83 5.85
C ASP A 278 11.74 -6.29 4.76
N LEU A 279 10.65 -5.59 5.10
CA LEU A 279 9.61 -5.18 4.18
C LEU A 279 9.84 -3.77 3.61
N LEU A 280 10.41 -2.84 4.39
CA LEU A 280 10.60 -1.46 3.94
C LEU A 280 11.78 -1.37 2.95
N GLY A 281 11.53 -0.72 1.82
CA GLY A 281 12.53 -0.50 0.78
C GLY A 281 13.54 0.61 1.14
N PRO A 282 14.63 0.72 0.36
CA PRO A 282 15.65 1.74 0.60
C PRO A 282 15.11 3.18 0.55
N CYS A 283 14.15 3.46 -0.35
CA CYS A 283 13.53 4.77 -0.44
C CYS A 283 12.59 5.06 0.72
N ASP A 284 11.93 4.04 1.27
CA ASP A 284 11.09 4.17 2.46
C ASP A 284 11.91 4.68 3.64
N TYR A 285 13.04 4.06 3.95
CA TYR A 285 13.94 4.52 5.01
C TYR A 285 14.46 5.95 4.81
N LEU A 286 14.78 6.31 3.57
CA LEU A 286 15.23 7.68 3.24
C LEU A 286 14.15 8.72 3.44
N CYS A 287 12.88 8.32 3.36
CA CYS A 287 11.72 9.19 3.59
C CYS A 287 11.22 9.16 5.04
N GLY A 288 11.92 8.44 5.95
CA GLY A 288 11.51 8.33 7.35
C GLY A 288 10.27 7.46 7.54
N VAL A 289 10.00 6.53 6.61
CA VAL A 289 8.91 5.56 6.74
C VAL A 289 9.24 4.55 7.82
N GLY A 290 8.30 4.28 8.70
CA GLY A 290 8.38 3.27 9.74
C GLY A 290 7.23 2.26 9.67
N MET A 291 7.22 1.31 10.59
CA MET A 291 6.13 0.35 10.74
C MET A 291 5.66 0.32 12.19
N ILE A 292 4.40 0.67 12.42
CA ILE A 292 3.73 0.47 13.71
C ILE A 292 3.04 -0.89 13.67
N ARG A 293 3.20 -1.69 14.70
CA ARG A 293 2.50 -2.97 14.83
C ARG A 293 2.08 -3.28 16.27
N TRP A 294 1.09 -4.13 16.42
CA TRP A 294 0.62 -4.72 17.67
C TRP A 294 0.16 -6.15 17.47
#